data_9eba01ac103b5cede488f00f321ea5b9
#
_entry.id   9eba01ac103b5cede488f00f321ea5b9
#
_cell.length_a   1.000
_cell.length_b   1.000
_cell.length_c   1.000
_cell.angle_alpha   90.00
_cell.angle_beta   90.00
_cell.angle_gamma   90.00
#
_symmetry.space_group_name_H-M   'P 1'
#
loop_
_entity.id
_entity.type
_entity.pdbx_description
1 polymer ?
#
loop_
_entity_poly.entity_id
_entity_poly.type
_entity_poly.pdbx_seq_one_letter_code
_entity_poly.pdbx_strand_id
1 'polypeptide(L)'
;GYIDTSIQLSDKYRPWYSSRFANIEEVADYWMKNYNTLKEKTELFTDAFYATTLPAEVVEAVAANLTILKSPTIFRQYDGRMWNWEGCGNEYGSCYGSCTHVWNYAQAIPHLFPKMERTLRETEFFVSQAKNGHQAFRSALPIRPIRHNFHAAADGQLGGIMKVYRDWHIYGNDEWLKLIYSYVQNSLDYCINTWDPKRKGVIEEPHHNTYDIEFWGPSGMINSYYTGALQAFVAMGEHLEKDMTEYRELLDKSIDYMENQLYDGEYFIQNIRWKELQASDPTKVQSVNSNYSKEGLDLLEKEGPKYQYGKGCLSDGVVGAWLSLVCGLDEAIDRKKILSHLLSVHKYNLKRNLRKHVNPQRSTFALGDEGGLLLCSWPKGGKLQLPFVYSNEVWTGIEYQVASHLMFEGEVEKGLDIVRTCRDRYDGRVRNPFNEYEC
;
A
#
# COMPACT_ATOMS: atom_id res chain seq x y z
N GLY A 1 27.11 -9.44 12.14
CA GLY A 1 25.86 -10.15 11.84
C GLY A 1 24.66 -9.32 12.20
N TYR A 2 23.61 -9.43 11.42
CA TYR A 2 22.34 -8.77 11.66
C TYR A 2 21.47 -9.62 12.60
N ILE A 3 20.81 -9.02 13.57
CA ILE A 3 19.93 -9.72 14.52
C ILE A 3 18.51 -9.21 14.32
N ASP A 4 17.62 -10.12 13.94
CA ASP A 4 16.19 -9.84 13.92
C ASP A 4 15.58 -10.28 15.26
N THR A 5 15.22 -9.31 16.07
CA THR A 5 14.61 -9.53 17.38
C THR A 5 13.09 -9.64 17.31
N SER A 6 12.48 -9.40 16.14
CA SER A 6 11.03 -9.42 15.99
C SER A 6 10.46 -10.81 15.78
N ILE A 7 11.26 -11.77 15.30
CA ILE A 7 10.83 -13.13 14.97
C ILE A 7 11.46 -14.18 15.86
N GLN A 8 12.79 -14.17 15.96
CA GLN A 8 13.56 -15.04 16.82
C GLN A 8 14.79 -14.29 17.32
N LEU A 9 14.92 -14.09 18.62
CA LEU A 9 16.05 -13.35 19.23
C LEU A 9 17.42 -13.92 18.91
N SER A 10 17.49 -15.20 18.56
CA SER A 10 18.73 -15.90 18.17
C SER A 10 19.07 -15.78 16.67
N ASP A 11 18.15 -15.31 15.84
CA ASP A 11 18.36 -15.20 14.40
C ASP A 11 19.41 -14.15 14.11
N LYS A 12 20.41 -14.52 13.31
CA LYS A 12 21.45 -13.62 12.82
C LYS A 12 21.48 -13.66 11.32
N TYR A 13 21.49 -12.49 10.71
CA TYR A 13 21.56 -12.40 9.27
C TYR A 13 22.66 -11.45 8.82
N ARG A 14 23.20 -11.69 7.61
CA ARG A 14 24.29 -10.90 7.05
C ARG A 14 23.78 -10.09 5.86
N PRO A 15 24.20 -8.83 5.71
CA PRO A 15 23.88 -8.02 4.55
C PRO A 15 24.64 -8.51 3.31
N TRP A 16 24.10 -8.19 2.14
CA TRP A 16 24.61 -8.62 0.83
C TRP A 16 26.09 -8.27 0.61
N TYR A 17 26.53 -7.08 1.00
CA TYR A 17 27.92 -6.69 0.82
C TYR A 17 28.90 -7.64 1.51
N SER A 18 28.49 -8.30 2.60
CA SER A 18 29.31 -9.29 3.28
C SER A 18 29.41 -10.64 2.54
N SER A 19 28.63 -10.83 1.46
CA SER A 19 28.82 -11.94 0.52
C SER A 19 29.83 -11.62 -0.59
N ARG A 20 30.18 -10.33 -0.73
CA ARG A 20 31.04 -9.80 -1.79
C ARG A 20 32.45 -9.47 -1.30
N PHE A 21 32.57 -9.08 -0.04
CA PHE A 21 33.80 -8.59 0.56
C PHE A 21 34.03 -9.26 1.92
N ALA A 22 35.22 -9.76 2.15
CA ALA A 22 35.59 -10.41 3.41
C ALA A 22 35.91 -9.39 4.51
N ASN A 23 36.39 -8.21 4.14
CA ASN A 23 36.84 -7.16 5.05
C ASN A 23 36.75 -5.77 4.39
N ILE A 24 37.10 -4.73 5.14
CA ILE A 24 37.04 -3.34 4.68
C ILE A 24 38.13 -3.01 3.64
N GLU A 25 39.26 -3.69 3.72
CA GLU A 25 40.36 -3.53 2.80
C GLU A 25 39.93 -3.94 1.37
N GLU A 26 39.24 -5.06 1.22
CA GLU A 26 38.67 -5.47 -0.06
C GLU A 26 37.65 -4.46 -0.62
N VAL A 27 36.84 -3.83 0.24
CA VAL A 27 35.93 -2.75 -0.17
C VAL A 27 36.71 -1.55 -0.69
N ALA A 28 37.78 -1.15 0.02
CA ALA A 28 38.64 -0.04 -0.37
C ALA A 28 39.35 -0.31 -1.71
N ASP A 29 39.93 -1.50 -1.87
CA ASP A 29 40.57 -1.93 -3.09
C ASP A 29 39.61 -1.95 -4.28
N TYR A 30 38.40 -2.50 -4.08
CA TYR A 30 37.35 -2.47 -5.09
C TYR A 30 36.97 -1.05 -5.49
N TRP A 31 36.80 -0.17 -4.51
CA TRP A 31 36.45 1.23 -4.76
C TRP A 31 37.56 1.95 -5.52
N MET A 32 38.82 1.83 -5.08
CA MET A 32 39.97 2.45 -5.76
C MET A 32 40.10 1.96 -7.20
N LYS A 33 39.98 0.65 -7.42
CA LYS A 33 40.11 0.04 -8.75
C LYS A 33 38.98 0.48 -9.70
N ASN A 34 37.79 0.73 -9.20
CA ASN A 34 36.61 1.02 -10.00
C ASN A 34 36.17 2.50 -9.89
N TYR A 35 36.95 3.37 -9.24
CA TYR A 35 36.56 4.74 -8.89
C TYR A 35 35.97 5.51 -10.08
N ASN A 36 36.70 5.56 -11.22
CA ASN A 36 36.27 6.32 -12.38
C ASN A 36 34.93 5.80 -12.94
N THR A 37 34.75 4.50 -13.05
CA THR A 37 33.51 3.88 -13.53
C THR A 37 32.35 4.12 -12.54
N LEU A 38 32.59 4.05 -11.23
CA LEU A 38 31.57 4.32 -10.23
C LEU A 38 31.16 5.80 -10.22
N LYS A 39 32.14 6.70 -10.35
CA LYS A 39 31.93 8.14 -10.46
C LYS A 39 31.09 8.47 -11.72
N GLU A 40 31.52 8.00 -12.88
CA GLU A 40 30.83 8.21 -14.16
C GLU A 40 29.39 7.74 -14.11
N LYS A 41 29.11 6.54 -13.57
CA LYS A 41 27.75 6.03 -13.42
C LYS A 41 26.90 6.87 -12.45
N THR A 42 27.51 7.36 -11.38
CA THR A 42 26.82 8.24 -10.40
C THR A 42 26.45 9.58 -11.04
N GLU A 43 27.40 10.19 -11.76
CA GLU A 43 27.17 11.45 -12.47
C GLU A 43 26.10 11.27 -13.55
N LEU A 44 26.20 10.21 -14.37
CA LEU A 44 25.19 9.89 -15.38
C LEU A 44 23.78 9.71 -14.79
N PHE A 45 23.66 9.02 -13.64
CA PHE A 45 22.37 8.88 -12.96
C PHE A 45 21.85 10.24 -12.47
N THR A 46 22.71 11.04 -11.84
CA THR A 46 22.35 12.37 -11.33
C THR A 46 21.92 13.30 -12.45
N ASP A 47 22.70 13.36 -13.53
CA ASP A 47 22.39 14.19 -14.68
C ASP A 47 21.08 13.76 -15.34
N ALA A 48 20.87 12.45 -15.54
CA ALA A 48 19.63 11.93 -16.09
C ALA A 48 18.42 12.19 -15.20
N PHE A 49 18.57 12.08 -13.88
CA PHE A 49 17.49 12.33 -12.92
C PHE A 49 17.04 13.79 -12.92
N TYR A 50 17.99 14.73 -12.98
CA TYR A 50 17.67 16.15 -12.97
C TYR A 50 17.42 16.74 -14.38
N ALA A 51 17.74 16.02 -15.46
CA ALA A 51 17.39 16.41 -16.83
C ALA A 51 15.91 16.15 -17.13
N THR A 52 15.04 16.89 -16.46
CA THR A 52 13.58 16.72 -16.52
C THR A 52 12.89 18.06 -16.66
N THR A 53 11.69 18.06 -17.28
CA THR A 53 10.79 19.21 -17.37
C THR A 53 9.69 19.19 -16.29
N LEU A 54 9.72 18.22 -15.37
CA LEU A 54 8.79 18.16 -14.24
C LEU A 54 8.98 19.39 -13.33
N PRO A 55 7.91 19.85 -12.66
CA PRO A 55 8.00 20.91 -11.67
C PRO A 55 9.03 20.59 -10.58
N ALA A 56 9.76 21.60 -10.09
CA ALA A 56 10.84 21.43 -9.14
C ALA A 56 10.39 20.72 -7.85
N GLU A 57 9.18 21.04 -7.36
CA GLU A 57 8.58 20.41 -6.17
C GLU A 57 8.34 18.91 -6.33
N VAL A 58 8.02 18.45 -7.54
CA VAL A 58 7.86 17.01 -7.83
C VAL A 58 9.23 16.33 -7.84
N VAL A 59 10.22 16.94 -8.51
CA VAL A 59 11.59 16.42 -8.55
C VAL A 59 12.18 16.33 -7.14
N GLU A 60 11.97 17.36 -6.32
CA GLU A 60 12.42 17.40 -4.94
C GLU A 60 11.76 16.32 -4.08
N ALA A 61 10.43 16.13 -4.20
CA ALA A 61 9.70 15.08 -3.51
C ALA A 61 10.25 13.69 -3.85
N VAL A 62 10.45 13.41 -5.14
CA VAL A 62 11.00 12.12 -5.58
C VAL A 62 12.45 11.96 -5.08
N ALA A 63 13.29 13.00 -5.17
CA ALA A 63 14.67 12.95 -4.70
C ALA A 63 14.75 12.68 -3.20
N ALA A 64 13.90 13.31 -2.39
CA ALA A 64 13.82 13.08 -0.94
C ALA A 64 13.50 11.62 -0.63
N ASN A 65 12.46 11.07 -1.26
CA ASN A 65 12.03 9.69 -1.02
C ASN A 65 13.00 8.63 -1.58
N LEU A 66 13.74 8.92 -2.66
CA LEU A 66 14.78 8.01 -3.15
C LEU A 66 15.91 7.76 -2.14
N THR A 67 16.11 8.64 -1.17
CA THR A 67 17.12 8.43 -0.12
C THR A 67 16.83 7.20 0.73
N ILE A 68 15.58 6.81 0.87
CA ILE A 68 15.14 5.62 1.61
C ILE A 68 15.76 4.34 1.04
N LEU A 69 15.97 4.27 -0.28
CA LEU A 69 16.59 3.13 -0.93
C LEU A 69 18.04 2.86 -0.48
N LYS A 70 18.68 3.84 0.16
CA LYS A 70 20.04 3.76 0.74
C LYS A 70 20.03 3.76 2.26
N SER A 71 18.85 3.84 2.89
CA SER A 71 18.70 3.80 4.34
C SER A 71 18.65 2.36 4.87
N PRO A 72 18.80 2.16 6.19
CA PRO A 72 18.58 0.85 6.82
C PRO A 72 17.17 0.28 6.64
N THR A 73 16.19 1.06 6.21
CA THR A 73 14.85 0.58 5.86
C THR A 73 14.89 -0.50 4.78
N ILE A 74 15.83 -0.39 3.84
CA ILE A 74 16.03 -1.36 2.76
C ILE A 74 17.17 -2.30 3.12
N PHE A 75 16.87 -3.58 3.19
CA PHE A 75 17.85 -4.61 3.51
C PHE A 75 18.00 -5.60 2.36
N ARG A 76 19.17 -5.61 1.71
CA ARG A 76 19.53 -6.65 0.78
C ARG A 76 20.28 -7.74 1.53
N GLN A 77 19.70 -8.95 1.53
CA GLN A 77 20.25 -10.09 2.26
C GLN A 77 21.50 -10.66 1.60
N TYR A 78 22.22 -11.49 2.33
CA TYR A 78 23.46 -12.17 1.88
C TYR A 78 23.29 -12.90 0.53
N ASP A 79 22.14 -13.53 0.30
CA ASP A 79 21.79 -14.24 -0.93
C ASP A 79 21.31 -13.31 -2.07
N GLY A 80 21.20 -12.00 -1.81
CA GLY A 80 20.80 -10.98 -2.77
C GLY A 80 19.32 -10.64 -2.77
N ARG A 81 18.46 -11.38 -2.05
CA ARG A 81 17.02 -11.05 -1.94
C ARG A 81 16.80 -9.81 -1.10
N MET A 82 15.80 -9.02 -1.47
CA MET A 82 15.39 -7.87 -0.67
C MET A 82 14.49 -8.26 0.49
N TRP A 83 14.60 -7.46 1.55
CA TRP A 83 13.74 -7.52 2.71
C TRP A 83 13.74 -6.14 3.37
N ASN A 84 12.57 -5.64 3.79
CA ASN A 84 12.44 -4.25 4.17
C ASN A 84 11.70 -4.09 5.49
N TRP A 85 11.95 -2.95 6.16
CA TRP A 85 11.07 -2.38 7.17
C TRP A 85 10.12 -1.37 6.55
N GLU A 86 9.18 -0.85 7.32
CA GLU A 86 8.35 0.30 6.94
C GLU A 86 9.07 1.62 7.18
N GLY A 87 10.04 1.62 8.07
CA GLY A 87 10.89 2.73 8.42
C GLY A 87 11.98 2.30 9.38
N CYS A 88 12.85 3.21 9.80
CA CYS A 88 13.86 2.93 10.81
C CYS A 88 14.09 4.13 11.74
N GLY A 89 14.24 3.85 13.02
CA GLY A 89 14.80 4.76 14.00
C GLY A 89 16.33 4.60 14.08
N ASN A 90 16.96 5.28 15.04
CA ASN A 90 18.41 5.22 15.20
C ASN A 90 18.92 3.83 15.60
N GLU A 91 18.13 3.05 16.32
CA GLU A 91 18.54 1.77 16.92
C GLU A 91 17.62 0.60 16.58
N TYR A 92 16.52 0.83 15.85
CA TYR A 92 15.51 -0.19 15.54
C TYR A 92 14.90 0.03 14.18
N GLY A 93 14.37 -1.06 13.58
CA GLY A 93 13.50 -1.01 12.43
C GLY A 93 12.03 -1.04 12.85
N SER A 94 11.21 -0.22 12.22
CA SER A 94 9.77 -0.18 12.41
C SER A 94 9.09 -1.18 11.48
N CYS A 95 8.16 -1.98 12.00
CA CYS A 95 7.31 -2.87 11.21
C CYS A 95 8.08 -3.69 10.16
N TYR A 96 8.63 -4.80 10.61
CA TYR A 96 9.46 -5.69 9.81
C TYR A 96 8.71 -6.42 8.68
N GLY A 97 9.46 -7.01 7.74
CA GLY A 97 8.99 -8.10 6.89
C GLY A 97 8.43 -7.69 5.54
N SER A 98 8.81 -6.54 4.98
CA SER A 98 8.34 -6.09 3.66
C SER A 98 6.81 -6.08 3.59
N CYS A 99 6.17 -5.42 4.56
CA CYS A 99 4.73 -5.40 4.75
C CYS A 99 3.97 -5.15 3.43
N THR A 100 3.17 -6.11 2.99
CA THR A 100 2.60 -6.13 1.64
C THR A 100 1.66 -4.99 1.35
N HIS A 101 0.88 -4.51 2.35
CA HIS A 101 -0.04 -3.40 2.15
C HIS A 101 0.68 -2.05 2.14
N VAL A 102 1.65 -1.82 3.03
CA VAL A 102 2.45 -0.60 3.04
C VAL A 102 3.27 -0.46 1.76
N TRP A 103 3.88 -1.57 1.32
CA TRP A 103 4.69 -1.57 0.09
C TRP A 103 3.87 -1.52 -1.21
N ASN A 104 2.53 -1.43 -1.15
CA ASN A 104 1.71 -1.05 -2.30
C ASN A 104 1.96 0.41 -2.74
N TYR A 105 2.36 1.28 -1.83
CA TYR A 105 2.67 2.69 -2.12
C TYR A 105 4.10 2.91 -2.64
N ALA A 106 5.01 1.95 -2.43
CA ALA A 106 6.42 2.05 -2.81
C ALA A 106 6.63 1.70 -4.28
N GLN A 107 6.63 2.67 -5.18
CA GLN A 107 6.71 2.47 -6.63
C GLN A 107 8.09 2.74 -7.24
N ALA A 108 9.07 3.22 -6.46
CA ALA A 108 10.41 3.52 -6.99
C ALA A 108 11.23 2.25 -7.33
N ILE A 109 11.18 1.23 -6.46
CA ILE A 109 11.98 0.01 -6.62
C ILE A 109 11.68 -0.75 -7.91
N PRO A 110 10.41 -1.03 -8.29
CA PRO A 110 10.11 -1.79 -9.50
C PRO A 110 10.64 -1.13 -10.77
N HIS A 111 10.66 0.21 -10.83
CA HIS A 111 11.12 0.95 -11.99
C HIS A 111 12.64 1.17 -12.02
N LEU A 112 13.28 1.35 -10.87
CA LEU A 112 14.73 1.57 -10.78
C LEU A 112 15.51 0.26 -10.66
N PHE A 113 14.97 -0.73 -9.94
CA PHE A 113 15.65 -1.99 -9.61
C PHE A 113 14.71 -3.20 -9.81
N PRO A 114 14.19 -3.43 -11.03
CA PRO A 114 13.16 -4.46 -11.27
C PRO A 114 13.58 -5.87 -10.87
N LYS A 115 14.88 -6.21 -10.98
CA LYS A 115 15.39 -7.51 -10.51
C LYS A 115 15.31 -7.68 -8.99
N MET A 116 15.42 -6.58 -8.26
CA MET A 116 15.33 -6.61 -6.79
C MET A 116 13.86 -6.67 -6.35
N GLU A 117 12.99 -5.89 -6.97
CA GLU A 117 11.54 -5.96 -6.73
C GLU A 117 11.00 -7.37 -6.93
N ARG A 118 11.43 -8.04 -7.99
CA ARG A 118 11.03 -9.42 -8.27
C ARG A 118 11.37 -10.39 -7.14
N THR A 119 12.48 -10.18 -6.41
CA THR A 119 12.80 -11.03 -5.25
C THR A 119 11.81 -10.86 -4.10
N LEU A 120 11.15 -9.70 -3.98
CA LEU A 120 10.04 -9.48 -3.05
C LEU A 120 8.83 -10.31 -3.46
N ARG A 121 8.45 -10.25 -4.76
CA ARG A 121 7.34 -11.08 -5.30
C ARG A 121 7.59 -12.57 -5.11
N GLU A 122 8.78 -13.03 -5.42
CA GLU A 122 9.15 -14.44 -5.23
C GLU A 122 9.12 -14.86 -3.76
N THR A 123 9.55 -14.01 -2.86
CA THR A 123 9.44 -14.27 -1.41
C THR A 123 7.99 -14.32 -0.97
N GLU A 124 7.18 -13.41 -1.42
CA GLU A 124 5.76 -13.29 -1.07
C GLU A 124 4.98 -14.52 -1.53
N PHE A 125 5.13 -14.95 -2.79
CA PHE A 125 4.34 -16.02 -3.38
C PHE A 125 4.93 -17.42 -3.18
N PHE A 126 6.27 -17.59 -3.27
CA PHE A 126 6.88 -18.92 -3.19
C PHE A 126 7.27 -19.32 -1.77
N VAL A 127 7.48 -18.36 -0.85
CA VAL A 127 7.96 -18.64 0.51
C VAL A 127 6.94 -18.33 1.58
N SER A 128 6.25 -17.18 1.48
CA SER A 128 5.36 -16.67 2.52
C SER A 128 3.88 -17.02 2.30
N GLN A 129 3.54 -17.70 1.19
CA GLN A 129 2.17 -18.15 0.93
C GLN A 129 1.91 -19.53 1.55
N ALA A 130 0.75 -19.70 2.20
CA ALA A 130 0.25 -21.00 2.65
C ALA A 130 -0.36 -21.79 1.50
N LYS A 131 -0.51 -23.11 1.69
CA LYS A 131 -1.09 -24.02 0.66
C LYS A 131 -2.51 -23.64 0.23
N ASN A 132 -3.29 -23.00 1.10
CA ASN A 132 -4.63 -22.54 0.80
C ASN A 132 -4.68 -21.14 0.17
N GLY A 133 -3.53 -20.56 -0.18
CA GLY A 133 -3.43 -19.23 -0.78
C GLY A 133 -3.36 -18.07 0.23
N HIS A 134 -3.50 -18.32 1.55
CA HIS A 134 -3.31 -17.27 2.56
C HIS A 134 -1.92 -16.66 2.44
N GLN A 135 -1.86 -15.35 2.26
CA GLN A 135 -0.62 -14.60 2.12
C GLN A 135 -0.30 -13.94 3.46
N ALA A 136 0.86 -14.27 4.03
CA ALA A 136 1.31 -13.49 5.16
C ALA A 136 1.72 -12.10 4.68
N PHE A 137 1.25 -11.06 5.35
CA PHE A 137 1.64 -9.71 4.95
C PHE A 137 3.03 -9.29 5.43
N ARG A 138 3.70 -10.12 6.25
CA ARG A 138 5.07 -9.92 6.71
C ARG A 138 5.90 -11.19 6.52
N SER A 139 7.07 -11.07 5.88
CA SER A 139 7.98 -12.19 5.67
C SER A 139 9.01 -12.32 6.80
N ALA A 140 9.50 -13.54 7.03
CA ALA A 140 10.52 -13.82 8.03
C ALA A 140 11.91 -13.32 7.63
N LEU A 141 12.77 -13.05 8.62
CA LEU A 141 14.20 -12.82 8.45
C LEU A 141 14.98 -13.82 9.34
N PRO A 142 15.88 -14.66 8.81
CA PRO A 142 16.11 -14.90 7.39
C PRO A 142 14.86 -15.39 6.67
N ILE A 143 14.76 -15.15 5.34
CA ILE A 143 13.61 -15.55 4.54
C ILE A 143 13.43 -17.06 4.61
N ARG A 144 12.28 -17.48 5.12
CA ARG A 144 11.85 -18.87 5.30
C ARG A 144 10.32 -18.93 5.36
N PRO A 145 9.70 -20.11 5.20
CA PRO A 145 8.27 -20.28 5.45
C PRO A 145 7.89 -19.82 6.86
N ILE A 146 6.76 -19.16 6.98
CA ILE A 146 6.27 -18.63 8.24
C ILE A 146 5.08 -19.42 8.75
N ARG A 147 4.70 -19.20 10.01
CA ARG A 147 3.46 -19.74 10.58
C ARG A 147 2.31 -18.79 10.24
N HIS A 148 1.26 -19.35 9.62
CA HIS A 148 0.07 -18.60 9.25
C HIS A 148 -0.94 -18.58 10.41
N ASN A 149 -0.59 -17.93 11.51
CA ASN A 149 -1.40 -17.79 12.72
C ASN A 149 -1.95 -16.37 12.91
N PHE A 150 -1.89 -15.55 11.89
CA PHE A 150 -2.41 -14.20 11.86
C PHE A 150 -3.26 -13.99 10.59
N HIS A 151 -4.12 -12.99 10.56
CA HIS A 151 -4.95 -12.71 9.38
C HIS A 151 -4.08 -12.20 8.21
N ALA A 152 -4.60 -12.35 6.99
CA ALA A 152 -4.05 -11.66 5.83
C ALA A 152 -4.54 -10.20 5.80
N ALA A 153 -3.74 -9.30 5.21
CA ALA A 153 -4.19 -7.96 4.88
C ALA A 153 -4.81 -7.97 3.48
N ALA A 154 -6.08 -7.56 3.35
CA ALA A 154 -6.81 -7.66 2.09
C ALA A 154 -6.19 -6.78 0.99
N ASP A 155 -5.87 -5.54 1.30
CA ASP A 155 -5.18 -4.62 0.40
C ASP A 155 -3.77 -5.10 0.02
N GLY A 156 -3.06 -5.71 0.96
CA GLY A 156 -1.74 -6.31 0.72
C GLY A 156 -1.80 -7.50 -0.22
N GLN A 157 -2.72 -8.45 0.03
CA GLN A 157 -2.84 -9.67 -0.77
C GLN A 157 -3.36 -9.36 -2.17
N LEU A 158 -4.40 -8.54 -2.31
CA LEU A 158 -4.95 -8.10 -3.60
C LEU A 158 -3.94 -7.24 -4.38
N GLY A 159 -3.28 -6.29 -3.71
CA GLY A 159 -2.21 -5.48 -4.31
C GLY A 159 -1.00 -6.32 -4.75
N GLY A 160 -0.69 -7.41 -4.03
CA GLY A 160 0.34 -8.37 -4.42
C GLY A 160 0.07 -9.00 -5.79
N ILE A 161 -1.19 -9.37 -6.07
CA ILE A 161 -1.63 -9.90 -7.38
C ILE A 161 -1.41 -8.87 -8.49
N MET A 162 -1.80 -7.63 -8.26
CA MET A 162 -1.61 -6.53 -9.21
C MET A 162 -0.11 -6.26 -9.46
N LYS A 163 0.71 -6.32 -8.42
CA LYS A 163 2.17 -6.15 -8.53
C LYS A 163 2.84 -7.30 -9.29
N VAL A 164 2.29 -8.52 -9.29
CA VAL A 164 2.80 -9.61 -10.18
C VAL A 164 2.60 -9.23 -11.64
N TYR A 165 1.43 -8.70 -12.01
CA TYR A 165 1.16 -8.21 -13.36
C TYR A 165 2.16 -7.12 -13.77
N ARG A 166 2.37 -6.10 -12.93
CA ARG A 166 3.35 -5.04 -13.15
C ARG A 166 4.77 -5.60 -13.36
N ASP A 167 5.21 -6.47 -12.45
CA ASP A 167 6.56 -7.00 -12.45
C ASP A 167 6.81 -7.91 -13.66
N TRP A 168 5.78 -8.65 -14.11
CA TRP A 168 5.83 -9.41 -15.35
C TRP A 168 5.96 -8.48 -16.57
N HIS A 169 5.15 -7.42 -16.67
CA HIS A 169 5.23 -6.45 -17.77
C HIS A 169 6.59 -5.74 -17.84
N ILE A 170 7.13 -5.32 -16.70
CA ILE A 170 8.47 -4.69 -16.64
C ILE A 170 9.57 -5.70 -17.00
N TYR A 171 9.41 -6.95 -16.64
CA TYR A 171 10.43 -7.99 -16.87
C TYR A 171 10.36 -8.60 -18.27
N GLY A 172 9.17 -8.70 -18.85
CA GLY A 172 8.91 -9.28 -20.17
C GLY A 172 9.27 -10.78 -20.25
N ASN A 173 8.98 -11.57 -19.20
CA ASN A 173 9.36 -12.99 -19.14
C ASN A 173 8.16 -13.88 -18.81
N ASP A 174 7.61 -14.53 -19.85
CA ASP A 174 6.45 -15.42 -19.74
C ASP A 174 6.76 -16.70 -18.96
N GLU A 175 7.99 -17.18 -18.96
CA GLU A 175 8.34 -18.36 -18.17
C GLU A 175 8.26 -18.07 -16.67
N TRP A 176 8.65 -16.85 -16.25
CA TRP A 176 8.45 -16.41 -14.87
C TRP A 176 6.95 -16.28 -14.55
N LEU A 177 6.15 -15.73 -15.47
CA LEU A 177 4.69 -15.66 -15.29
C LEU A 177 4.09 -17.05 -15.11
N LYS A 178 4.46 -18.02 -15.98
CA LYS A 178 3.99 -19.41 -15.87
C LYS A 178 4.32 -20.04 -14.51
N LEU A 179 5.53 -19.78 -13.98
CA LEU A 179 5.95 -20.29 -12.68
C LEU A 179 5.11 -19.72 -11.51
N ILE A 180 4.81 -18.42 -11.53
CA ILE A 180 4.12 -17.75 -10.41
C ILE A 180 2.59 -17.85 -10.52
N TYR A 181 2.04 -18.08 -11.71
CA TYR A 181 0.60 -17.98 -12.00
C TYR A 181 -0.28 -18.81 -11.07
N SER A 182 0.09 -20.07 -10.80
CA SER A 182 -0.69 -20.93 -9.89
C SER A 182 -0.73 -20.42 -8.46
N TYR A 183 0.32 -19.77 -7.99
CA TYR A 183 0.36 -19.13 -6.68
C TYR A 183 -0.52 -17.87 -6.64
N VAL A 184 -0.53 -17.10 -7.74
CA VAL A 184 -1.42 -15.93 -7.89
C VAL A 184 -2.88 -16.37 -7.87
N GLN A 185 -3.22 -17.44 -8.58
CA GLN A 185 -4.56 -18.02 -8.56
C GLN A 185 -4.96 -18.44 -7.15
N ASN A 186 -4.11 -19.20 -6.45
CA ASN A 186 -4.37 -19.59 -5.06
C ASN A 186 -4.60 -18.39 -4.15
N SER A 187 -3.84 -17.31 -4.35
CA SER A 187 -4.00 -16.07 -3.59
C SER A 187 -5.35 -15.41 -3.85
N LEU A 188 -5.76 -15.31 -5.11
CA LEU A 188 -7.04 -14.73 -5.47
C LEU A 188 -8.21 -15.60 -5.00
N ASP A 189 -8.12 -16.91 -5.17
CA ASP A 189 -9.15 -17.86 -4.70
C ASP A 189 -9.31 -17.79 -3.17
N TYR A 190 -8.19 -17.59 -2.44
CA TYR A 190 -8.26 -17.34 -1.00
C TYR A 190 -9.05 -16.06 -0.69
N CYS A 191 -8.78 -14.95 -1.40
CA CYS A 191 -9.50 -13.70 -1.21
C CYS A 191 -11.01 -13.87 -1.50
N ILE A 192 -11.36 -14.54 -2.61
CA ILE A 192 -12.75 -14.82 -2.98
C ILE A 192 -13.43 -15.66 -1.89
N ASN A 193 -12.84 -16.79 -1.52
CA ASN A 193 -13.44 -17.73 -0.57
C ASN A 193 -13.55 -17.17 0.85
N THR A 194 -12.64 -16.25 1.23
CA THR A 194 -12.60 -15.66 2.58
C THR A 194 -13.46 -14.42 2.69
N TRP A 195 -13.41 -13.54 1.69
CA TRP A 195 -14.01 -12.20 1.81
C TRP A 195 -15.18 -11.93 0.86
N ASP A 196 -15.33 -12.73 -0.23
CA ASP A 196 -16.48 -12.75 -1.13
C ASP A 196 -17.03 -14.18 -1.32
N PRO A 197 -17.35 -14.93 -0.23
CA PRO A 197 -17.72 -16.35 -0.33
C PRO A 197 -18.99 -16.59 -1.11
N LYS A 198 -19.81 -15.57 -1.30
CA LYS A 198 -21.06 -15.63 -2.08
C LYS A 198 -20.86 -15.25 -3.55
N ARG A 199 -19.62 -14.96 -3.97
CA ARG A 199 -19.21 -14.60 -5.33
C ARG A 199 -20.06 -13.47 -5.93
N LYS A 200 -20.21 -12.41 -5.15
CA LYS A 200 -20.96 -11.20 -5.52
C LYS A 200 -20.09 -10.16 -6.24
N GLY A 201 -18.78 -10.39 -6.36
CA GLY A 201 -17.83 -9.40 -6.83
C GLY A 201 -17.52 -8.32 -5.78
N VAL A 202 -17.69 -8.63 -4.48
CA VAL A 202 -17.56 -7.63 -3.41
C VAL A 202 -16.96 -8.21 -2.13
N ILE A 203 -15.96 -7.55 -1.61
CA ILE A 203 -15.36 -7.89 -0.31
C ILE A 203 -16.31 -7.41 0.79
N GLU A 204 -17.11 -8.32 1.35
CA GLU A 204 -18.12 -8.00 2.37
C GLU A 204 -17.82 -8.55 3.76
N GLU A 205 -17.05 -9.63 3.87
CA GLU A 205 -16.63 -10.20 5.16
C GLU A 205 -15.56 -9.29 5.82
N PRO A 206 -15.41 -9.32 7.15
CA PRO A 206 -14.43 -8.47 7.83
C PRO A 206 -13.00 -8.78 7.35
N HIS A 207 -12.24 -7.72 7.09
CA HIS A 207 -10.92 -7.82 6.48
C HIS A 207 -9.96 -6.76 7.05
N HIS A 208 -8.76 -7.23 7.38
CA HIS A 208 -7.66 -6.38 7.82
C HIS A 208 -7.07 -5.58 6.65
N ASN A 209 -6.57 -4.39 6.93
CA ASN A 209 -6.01 -3.47 5.93
C ASN A 209 -4.93 -2.55 6.54
N THR A 210 -4.39 -1.64 5.73
CA THR A 210 -3.30 -0.71 6.09
C THR A 210 -3.60 0.19 7.29
N TYR A 211 -4.85 0.30 7.71
CA TYR A 211 -5.23 1.06 8.91
C TYR A 211 -5.17 0.24 10.21
N ASP A 212 -4.61 -0.97 10.18
CA ASP A 212 -4.49 -1.89 11.33
C ASP A 212 -5.83 -2.21 12.02
N ILE A 213 -6.90 -2.21 11.26
CA ILE A 213 -8.26 -2.50 11.71
C ILE A 213 -8.99 -3.37 10.70
N GLU A 214 -10.05 -4.04 11.15
CA GLU A 214 -10.96 -4.74 10.25
C GLU A 214 -12.05 -3.80 9.77
N PHE A 215 -12.13 -3.58 8.45
CA PHE A 215 -13.31 -3.01 7.84
C PHE A 215 -14.39 -4.09 7.69
N TRP A 216 -15.62 -3.73 8.03
CA TRP A 216 -16.79 -4.58 7.99
C TRP A 216 -17.72 -4.12 6.88
N GLY A 217 -17.93 -4.98 5.91
CA GLY A 217 -18.68 -4.67 4.71
C GLY A 217 -17.89 -3.96 3.62
N PRO A 218 -18.52 -3.82 2.44
CA PRO A 218 -17.85 -3.29 1.25
C PRO A 218 -17.41 -1.83 1.39
N SER A 219 -16.26 -1.51 0.83
CA SER A 219 -15.71 -0.16 0.83
C SER A 219 -15.07 0.19 -0.51
N GLY A 220 -15.09 1.46 -0.88
CA GLY A 220 -14.43 1.92 -2.11
C GLY A 220 -12.95 1.55 -2.15
N MET A 221 -12.24 1.72 -1.03
CA MET A 221 -10.82 1.38 -0.90
C MET A 221 -10.55 -0.09 -1.27
N ILE A 222 -11.10 -1.04 -0.52
CA ILE A 222 -10.78 -2.47 -0.70
C ILE A 222 -11.40 -3.05 -1.96
N ASN A 223 -12.62 -2.63 -2.33
CA ASN A 223 -13.22 -3.11 -3.56
C ASN A 223 -12.51 -2.60 -4.81
N SER A 224 -11.87 -1.41 -4.78
CA SER A 224 -11.02 -0.98 -5.89
C SER A 224 -9.78 -1.87 -6.05
N TYR A 225 -9.18 -2.35 -4.96
CA TYR A 225 -8.12 -3.38 -5.02
C TYR A 225 -8.65 -4.71 -5.56
N TYR A 226 -9.84 -5.12 -5.14
CA TYR A 226 -10.44 -6.38 -5.63
C TYR A 226 -10.70 -6.33 -7.13
N THR A 227 -11.29 -5.23 -7.62
CA THR A 227 -11.48 -4.97 -9.05
C THR A 227 -10.16 -5.03 -9.81
N GLY A 228 -9.13 -4.32 -9.33
CA GLY A 228 -7.80 -4.31 -9.94
C GLY A 228 -7.11 -5.69 -9.92
N ALA A 229 -7.24 -6.44 -8.83
CA ALA A 229 -6.68 -7.79 -8.73
C ALA A 229 -7.36 -8.79 -9.68
N LEU A 230 -8.69 -8.73 -9.80
CA LEU A 230 -9.44 -9.53 -10.78
C LEU A 230 -9.03 -9.17 -12.21
N GLN A 231 -8.93 -7.88 -12.54
CA GLN A 231 -8.49 -7.41 -13.86
C GLN A 231 -7.07 -7.89 -14.18
N ALA A 232 -6.13 -7.74 -13.24
CA ALA A 232 -4.75 -8.20 -13.42
C ALA A 232 -4.68 -9.72 -13.64
N PHE A 233 -5.44 -10.49 -12.85
CA PHE A 233 -5.47 -11.93 -12.96
C PHE A 233 -6.09 -12.41 -14.28
N VAL A 234 -7.20 -11.79 -14.70
CA VAL A 234 -7.83 -12.07 -16.00
C VAL A 234 -6.84 -11.80 -17.13
N ALA A 235 -6.17 -10.64 -17.14
CA ALA A 235 -5.20 -10.29 -18.18
C ALA A 235 -4.02 -11.29 -18.25
N MET A 236 -3.48 -11.70 -17.09
CA MET A 236 -2.42 -12.73 -17.03
C MET A 236 -2.91 -14.09 -17.52
N GLY A 237 -4.14 -14.49 -17.15
CA GLY A 237 -4.73 -15.76 -17.55
C GLY A 237 -5.00 -15.84 -19.04
N GLU A 238 -5.52 -14.80 -19.63
CA GLU A 238 -5.76 -14.70 -21.09
C GLU A 238 -4.47 -14.76 -21.89
N HIS A 239 -3.45 -14.05 -21.44
CA HIS A 239 -2.11 -14.16 -22.05
C HIS A 239 -1.59 -15.60 -22.04
N LEU A 240 -1.89 -16.36 -20.98
CA LEU A 240 -1.54 -17.77 -20.85
C LEU A 240 -2.58 -18.75 -21.46
N GLU A 241 -3.55 -18.22 -22.22
CA GLU A 241 -4.61 -19.02 -22.87
C GLU A 241 -5.44 -19.85 -21.88
N LYS A 242 -5.69 -19.33 -20.68
CA LYS A 242 -6.52 -19.96 -19.64
C LYS A 242 -8.00 -19.58 -19.82
N ASP A 243 -8.89 -20.45 -19.38
CA ASP A 243 -10.31 -20.10 -19.24
C ASP A 243 -10.48 -19.13 -18.05
N MET A 244 -10.91 -17.90 -18.35
CA MET A 244 -11.09 -16.83 -17.38
C MET A 244 -12.56 -16.45 -17.16
N THR A 245 -13.50 -17.27 -17.66
CA THR A 245 -14.94 -16.96 -17.64
C THR A 245 -15.44 -16.59 -16.25
N GLU A 246 -15.15 -17.39 -15.24
CA GLU A 246 -15.60 -17.16 -13.86
C GLU A 246 -15.04 -15.87 -13.28
N TYR A 247 -13.76 -15.59 -13.50
CA TYR A 247 -13.11 -14.39 -12.96
C TYR A 247 -13.55 -13.11 -13.69
N ARG A 248 -13.90 -13.22 -14.99
CA ARG A 248 -14.51 -12.11 -15.74
C ARG A 248 -15.88 -11.74 -15.18
N GLU A 249 -16.72 -12.76 -14.93
CA GLU A 249 -18.03 -12.52 -14.32
C GLU A 249 -17.91 -11.84 -12.93
N LEU A 250 -16.91 -12.22 -12.14
CA LEU A 250 -16.64 -11.56 -10.87
C LEU A 250 -16.13 -10.12 -11.05
N LEU A 251 -15.28 -9.88 -12.05
CA LEU A 251 -14.80 -8.55 -12.40
C LEU A 251 -15.96 -7.63 -12.78
N ASP A 252 -16.85 -8.10 -13.67
CA ASP A 252 -18.02 -7.33 -14.11
C ASP A 252 -18.95 -6.99 -12.93
N LYS A 253 -19.20 -7.95 -12.03
CA LYS A 253 -19.96 -7.72 -10.79
C LYS A 253 -19.26 -6.72 -9.87
N SER A 254 -17.94 -6.78 -9.77
CA SER A 254 -17.16 -5.88 -8.92
C SER A 254 -17.24 -4.44 -9.43
N ILE A 255 -17.13 -4.24 -10.74
CA ILE A 255 -17.28 -2.93 -11.36
C ILE A 255 -18.69 -2.39 -11.11
N ASP A 256 -19.72 -3.19 -11.40
CA ASP A 256 -21.13 -2.80 -11.20
C ASP A 256 -21.38 -2.39 -9.74
N TYR A 257 -20.88 -3.16 -8.78
CA TYR A 257 -21.06 -2.87 -7.37
C TYR A 257 -20.34 -1.57 -6.94
N MET A 258 -19.11 -1.38 -7.39
CA MET A 258 -18.36 -0.15 -7.15
C MET A 258 -19.15 1.06 -7.64
N GLU A 259 -19.63 1.01 -8.87
CA GLU A 259 -20.25 2.14 -9.53
C GLU A 259 -21.67 2.47 -9.06
N ASN A 260 -22.43 1.44 -8.68
CA ASN A 260 -23.85 1.59 -8.41
C ASN A 260 -24.22 1.46 -6.92
N GLN A 261 -23.34 0.92 -6.08
CA GLN A 261 -23.62 0.69 -4.66
C GLN A 261 -22.66 1.45 -3.72
N LEU A 262 -21.39 1.69 -4.16
CA LEU A 262 -20.41 2.38 -3.33
C LEU A 262 -20.19 3.85 -3.73
N TYR A 263 -20.59 4.27 -4.92
CA TYR A 263 -20.55 5.66 -5.34
C TYR A 263 -21.82 6.39 -4.89
N ASP A 264 -21.68 7.42 -4.05
CA ASP A 264 -22.83 8.15 -3.45
C ASP A 264 -23.32 9.35 -4.29
N GLY A 265 -22.80 9.46 -5.53
CA GLY A 265 -23.06 10.59 -6.44
C GLY A 265 -21.97 11.66 -6.42
N GLU A 266 -21.00 11.59 -5.48
CA GLU A 266 -19.87 12.51 -5.41
C GLU A 266 -18.54 11.78 -5.11
N TYR A 267 -18.56 10.81 -4.18
CA TYR A 267 -17.38 10.01 -3.85
C TYR A 267 -17.74 8.59 -3.40
N PHE A 268 -16.76 7.70 -3.36
CA PHE A 268 -16.94 6.32 -2.91
C PHE A 268 -16.93 6.24 -1.39
N ILE A 269 -17.86 5.42 -0.84
CA ILE A 269 -18.11 5.26 0.59
C ILE A 269 -17.86 3.83 1.05
N GLN A 270 -18.06 3.56 2.35
CA GLN A 270 -18.18 2.24 2.93
C GLN A 270 -19.63 1.95 3.30
N ASN A 271 -20.15 0.81 2.84
CA ASN A 271 -21.39 0.22 3.29
C ASN A 271 -21.14 -0.70 4.48
N ILE A 272 -21.18 -0.17 5.71
CA ILE A 272 -20.94 -0.96 6.91
C ILE A 272 -21.96 -2.11 6.98
N ARG A 273 -21.43 -3.33 7.03
CA ARG A 273 -22.23 -4.55 7.11
C ARG A 273 -21.58 -5.52 8.09
N TRP A 274 -22.32 -5.99 9.07
CA TRP A 274 -21.81 -6.88 10.11
C TRP A 274 -22.81 -7.96 10.52
N LYS A 275 -24.00 -7.93 9.95
CA LYS A 275 -25.04 -8.97 10.10
C LYS A 275 -25.12 -9.79 8.80
N GLU A 276 -25.54 -11.05 8.93
CA GLU A 276 -25.69 -11.99 7.81
C GLU A 276 -24.39 -12.30 7.04
N LEU A 277 -23.25 -12.19 7.74
CA LEU A 277 -21.94 -12.61 7.27
C LEU A 277 -21.61 -14.03 7.77
N GLN A 278 -20.56 -14.64 7.19
CA GLN A 278 -20.01 -15.90 7.71
C GLN A 278 -19.15 -15.66 8.97
N ALA A 279 -18.60 -14.47 9.10
CA ALA A 279 -17.80 -14.08 10.24
C ALA A 279 -18.59 -14.18 11.55
N SER A 280 -17.88 -14.56 12.59
CA SER A 280 -18.42 -14.58 13.96
C SER A 280 -18.88 -13.19 14.38
N ASP A 281 -19.85 -13.15 15.27
CA ASP A 281 -20.36 -11.95 15.93
C ASP A 281 -19.19 -11.06 16.40
N PRO A 282 -19.09 -9.79 15.96
CA PRO A 282 -17.98 -8.90 16.30
C PRO A 282 -17.84 -8.65 17.80
N THR A 283 -18.88 -8.90 18.59
CA THR A 283 -18.80 -8.81 20.06
C THR A 283 -17.95 -9.91 20.67
N LYS A 284 -17.70 -11.00 19.95
CA LYS A 284 -16.93 -12.18 20.37
C LYS A 284 -15.56 -12.27 19.70
N VAL A 285 -15.29 -11.46 18.69
CA VAL A 285 -14.01 -11.47 17.97
C VAL A 285 -12.99 -10.69 18.77
N GLN A 286 -11.89 -11.35 19.14
CA GLN A 286 -10.71 -10.66 19.69
C GLN A 286 -9.82 -10.18 18.53
N SER A 287 -9.84 -8.90 18.25
CA SER A 287 -8.79 -8.23 17.48
C SER A 287 -8.09 -7.19 18.37
N VAL A 288 -6.97 -6.68 17.92
CA VAL A 288 -6.17 -5.69 18.68
C VAL A 288 -7.02 -4.49 19.14
N ASN A 289 -8.10 -4.18 18.43
CA ASN A 289 -8.91 -2.98 18.64
C ASN A 289 -10.43 -3.26 18.84
N SER A 290 -10.88 -4.48 19.07
CA SER A 290 -12.30 -4.84 19.02
C SER A 290 -12.92 -5.40 20.31
N ASN A 291 -12.38 -5.03 21.46
CA ASN A 291 -13.05 -5.32 22.74
C ASN A 291 -14.13 -4.25 23.02
N TYR A 292 -15.37 -4.69 23.18
CA TYR A 292 -16.50 -3.82 23.46
C TYR A 292 -16.85 -3.78 24.96
N SER A 293 -16.96 -2.57 25.52
CA SER A 293 -17.66 -2.32 26.78
C SER A 293 -19.19 -2.38 26.58
N LYS A 294 -19.97 -2.26 27.66
CA LYS A 294 -21.43 -2.21 27.57
C LYS A 294 -21.89 -1.05 26.67
N GLU A 295 -21.34 0.14 26.90
CA GLU A 295 -21.61 1.32 26.07
C GLU A 295 -21.18 1.11 24.61
N GLY A 296 -20.10 0.36 24.42
CA GLY A 296 -19.62 -0.08 23.10
C GLY A 296 -20.59 -1.03 22.42
N LEU A 297 -21.27 -1.91 23.14
CA LEU A 297 -22.30 -2.80 22.60
C LEU A 297 -23.55 -2.01 22.18
N ASP A 298 -24.00 -1.04 22.98
CA ASP A 298 -25.13 -0.17 22.62
C ASP A 298 -24.82 0.65 21.36
N LEU A 299 -23.58 1.12 21.23
CA LEU A 299 -23.12 1.83 20.05
C LEU A 299 -23.02 0.92 18.83
N LEU A 300 -22.54 -0.31 18.98
CA LEU A 300 -22.48 -1.30 17.92
C LEU A 300 -23.87 -1.57 17.32
N GLU A 301 -24.88 -1.72 18.13
CA GLU A 301 -26.26 -1.93 17.65
C GLU A 301 -26.77 -0.73 16.83
N LYS A 302 -26.34 0.47 17.18
CA LYS A 302 -26.76 1.73 16.52
C LYS A 302 -25.95 2.03 15.27
N GLU A 303 -24.64 1.89 15.29
CA GLU A 303 -23.72 2.41 14.26
C GLU A 303 -22.93 1.30 13.54
N GLY A 304 -23.03 0.04 13.97
CA GLY A 304 -22.18 -1.05 13.50
C GLY A 304 -20.83 -1.13 14.25
N PRO A 305 -19.90 -1.99 13.78
CA PRO A 305 -18.58 -2.14 14.39
C PRO A 305 -17.82 -0.83 14.47
N LYS A 306 -17.07 -0.64 15.58
CA LYS A 306 -16.24 0.56 15.76
C LYS A 306 -15.13 0.64 14.70
N TYR A 307 -14.59 1.84 14.52
CA TYR A 307 -13.45 2.14 13.65
C TYR A 307 -13.72 1.96 12.15
N GLN A 308 -14.96 2.16 11.74
CA GLN A 308 -15.33 2.23 10.32
C GLN A 308 -15.31 3.68 9.84
N TYR A 309 -15.33 3.91 8.51
CA TYR A 309 -15.45 5.26 7.98
C TYR A 309 -16.84 5.57 7.39
N GLY A 310 -17.62 4.56 7.04
CA GLY A 310 -19.00 4.71 6.58
C GLY A 310 -19.13 5.70 5.42
N LYS A 311 -19.86 6.80 5.65
CA LYS A 311 -20.06 7.86 4.65
C LYS A 311 -18.92 8.89 4.58
N GLY A 312 -17.76 8.59 5.14
CA GLY A 312 -16.58 9.45 5.05
C GLY A 312 -16.00 9.51 3.64
N CYS A 313 -15.48 10.68 3.26
CA CYS A 313 -14.64 10.86 2.09
C CYS A 313 -13.23 10.43 2.46
N LEU A 314 -12.86 9.20 2.13
CA LEU A 314 -11.56 8.60 2.43
C LEU A 314 -10.55 8.98 1.35
N SER A 315 -9.36 9.47 1.71
CA SER A 315 -8.39 9.98 0.74
C SER A 315 -7.89 8.92 -0.22
N ASP A 316 -7.59 7.73 0.29
CA ASP A 316 -7.22 6.57 -0.53
C ASP A 316 -8.42 5.65 -0.87
N GLY A 317 -9.62 6.21 -0.86
CA GLY A 317 -10.88 5.47 -1.10
C GLY A 317 -11.00 4.78 -2.46
N VAL A 318 -10.09 5.05 -3.39
CA VAL A 318 -9.99 4.39 -4.72
C VAL A 318 -8.54 4.03 -5.06
N VAL A 319 -7.72 3.75 -4.06
CA VAL A 319 -6.28 3.47 -4.22
C VAL A 319 -6.01 2.26 -5.11
N GLY A 320 -6.90 1.28 -5.16
CA GLY A 320 -6.77 0.14 -6.08
C GLY A 320 -6.86 0.56 -7.55
N ALA A 321 -7.70 1.56 -7.89
CA ALA A 321 -7.74 2.12 -9.24
C ALA A 321 -6.43 2.84 -9.60
N TRP A 322 -5.85 3.60 -8.67
CA TRP A 322 -4.52 4.17 -8.84
C TRP A 322 -3.45 3.08 -9.09
N LEU A 323 -3.46 2.02 -8.27
CA LEU A 323 -2.48 0.95 -8.43
C LEU A 323 -2.66 0.21 -9.76
N SER A 324 -3.89 0.08 -10.28
CA SER A 324 -4.14 -0.46 -11.62
C SER A 324 -3.40 0.35 -12.69
N LEU A 325 -3.55 1.67 -12.68
CA LEU A 325 -2.85 2.56 -13.62
C LEU A 325 -1.33 2.46 -13.48
N VAL A 326 -0.82 2.47 -12.25
CA VAL A 326 0.63 2.31 -11.99
C VAL A 326 1.16 0.96 -12.47
N CYS A 327 0.35 -0.09 -12.38
CA CYS A 327 0.69 -1.42 -12.89
C CYS A 327 0.59 -1.54 -14.42
N GLY A 328 0.04 -0.53 -15.11
CA GLY A 328 -0.16 -0.55 -16.56
C GLY A 328 -1.44 -1.27 -17.00
N LEU A 329 -2.42 -1.38 -16.10
CA LEU A 329 -3.76 -1.83 -16.43
C LEU A 329 -4.62 -0.65 -16.91
N ASP A 330 -5.64 -0.94 -17.71
CA ASP A 330 -6.63 0.04 -18.11
C ASP A 330 -7.58 0.39 -16.95
N GLU A 331 -8.29 1.51 -17.06
CA GLU A 331 -9.32 1.92 -16.11
C GLU A 331 -10.52 0.96 -16.20
N ALA A 332 -10.75 0.18 -15.14
CA ALA A 332 -11.89 -0.73 -15.08
C ALA A 332 -13.17 -0.05 -14.55
N ILE A 333 -13.03 0.93 -13.65
CA ILE A 333 -14.13 1.67 -13.03
C ILE A 333 -14.33 3.00 -13.80
N ASP A 334 -15.58 3.48 -13.92
CA ASP A 334 -15.89 4.72 -14.64
C ASP A 334 -14.98 5.87 -14.16
N ARG A 335 -14.15 6.34 -15.08
CA ARG A 335 -13.19 7.42 -14.89
C ARG A 335 -13.82 8.69 -14.31
N LYS A 336 -15.05 9.03 -14.71
CA LYS A 336 -15.74 10.22 -14.18
C LYS A 336 -16.05 10.08 -12.70
N LYS A 337 -16.39 8.88 -12.23
CA LYS A 337 -16.65 8.60 -10.82
C LYS A 337 -15.36 8.61 -10.01
N ILE A 338 -14.26 8.06 -10.56
CA ILE A 338 -12.93 8.14 -9.96
C ILE A 338 -12.50 9.59 -9.83
N LEU A 339 -12.57 10.36 -10.92
CA LEU A 339 -12.21 11.78 -10.92
C LEU A 339 -13.07 12.57 -9.91
N SER A 340 -14.39 12.32 -9.86
CA SER A 340 -15.28 12.98 -8.91
C SER A 340 -14.86 12.71 -7.46
N HIS A 341 -14.47 11.46 -7.14
CA HIS A 341 -13.95 11.11 -5.83
C HIS A 341 -12.67 11.89 -5.50
N LEU A 342 -11.68 11.89 -6.41
CA LEU A 342 -10.41 12.60 -6.21
C LEU A 342 -10.59 14.11 -6.04
N LEU A 343 -11.50 14.72 -6.80
CA LEU A 343 -11.86 16.13 -6.65
C LEU A 343 -12.51 16.40 -5.29
N SER A 344 -13.32 15.48 -4.80
CA SER A 344 -13.94 15.55 -3.46
C SER A 344 -12.88 15.44 -2.36
N VAL A 345 -11.91 14.53 -2.51
CA VAL A 345 -10.77 14.40 -1.61
C VAL A 345 -9.97 15.71 -1.56
N HIS A 346 -9.59 16.27 -2.70
CA HIS A 346 -8.89 17.56 -2.76
C HIS A 346 -9.71 18.67 -2.08
N LYS A 347 -11.01 18.74 -2.35
CA LYS A 347 -11.91 19.79 -1.81
C LYS A 347 -12.11 19.69 -0.31
N TYR A 348 -12.31 18.48 0.22
CA TYR A 348 -12.76 18.28 1.59
C TYR A 348 -11.62 17.93 2.55
N ASN A 349 -10.60 17.21 2.09
CA ASN A 349 -9.54 16.68 2.95
C ASN A 349 -8.28 17.56 2.95
N LEU A 350 -7.98 18.30 1.87
CA LEU A 350 -6.82 19.19 1.84
C LEU A 350 -7.02 20.40 2.77
N LYS A 351 -6.15 20.54 3.75
CA LYS A 351 -6.14 21.66 4.70
C LYS A 351 -4.92 22.54 4.47
N ARG A 352 -5.13 23.86 4.41
CA ARG A 352 -4.04 24.85 4.24
C ARG A 352 -3.27 25.10 5.54
N ASN A 353 -3.90 24.84 6.66
CA ASN A 353 -3.28 24.80 7.99
C ASN A 353 -4.11 23.92 8.92
N LEU A 354 -3.48 23.45 9.98
CA LEU A 354 -4.09 22.56 10.97
C LEU A 354 -4.27 23.22 12.35
N ARG A 355 -4.22 24.57 12.46
CA ARG A 355 -4.35 25.32 13.73
C ARG A 355 -5.62 24.98 14.51
N LYS A 356 -6.71 24.67 13.81
CA LYS A 356 -8.02 24.33 14.41
C LYS A 356 -8.37 22.85 14.29
N HIS A 357 -7.43 22.06 13.80
CA HIS A 357 -7.60 20.62 13.64
C HIS A 357 -7.15 19.89 14.89
N VAL A 358 -7.94 18.92 15.33
CA VAL A 358 -7.62 18.06 16.47
C VAL A 358 -7.27 16.68 15.97
N ASN A 359 -6.04 16.27 16.20
CA ASN A 359 -5.56 14.91 15.98
C ASN A 359 -5.10 14.32 17.32
N PRO A 360 -5.85 13.39 17.91
CA PRO A 360 -5.54 12.86 19.24
C PRO A 360 -4.41 11.83 19.24
N GLN A 361 -3.98 11.36 18.08
CA GLN A 361 -2.96 10.31 17.97
C GLN A 361 -1.60 10.87 17.54
N ARG A 362 -1.20 10.72 16.29
CA ARG A 362 0.13 11.13 15.78
C ARG A 362 0.07 12.55 15.23
N SER A 363 -0.24 13.51 16.10
CA SER A 363 -0.36 14.93 15.73
C SER A 363 0.93 15.53 15.13
N THR A 364 2.07 14.91 15.39
CA THR A 364 3.38 15.36 14.91
C THR A 364 3.60 15.14 13.40
N PHE A 365 2.77 14.37 12.71
CA PHE A 365 2.91 14.17 11.26
C PHE A 365 2.61 15.46 10.49
N ALA A 366 1.63 16.25 10.92
CA ALA A 366 1.39 17.61 10.45
C ALA A 366 0.58 18.38 11.50
N LEU A 367 0.95 19.59 11.83
CA LEU A 367 0.30 20.38 12.89
C LEU A 367 0.46 21.89 12.73
N GLY A 368 -0.36 22.66 13.42
CA GLY A 368 -0.22 24.11 13.52
C GLY A 368 -0.41 24.82 12.18
N ASP A 369 0.58 25.55 11.74
CA ASP A 369 0.57 26.30 10.48
C ASP A 369 0.78 25.43 9.25
N GLU A 370 1.21 24.19 9.44
CA GLU A 370 1.40 23.24 8.35
C GLU A 370 0.05 22.87 7.72
N GLY A 371 0.05 22.73 6.40
CA GLY A 371 -1.04 22.13 5.64
C GLY A 371 -0.89 20.61 5.51
N GLY A 372 -1.93 19.94 5.03
CA GLY A 372 -1.88 18.50 4.75
C GLY A 372 -3.21 17.93 4.27
N LEU A 373 -3.13 16.75 3.67
CA LEU A 373 -4.31 16.00 3.22
C LEU A 373 -4.74 15.05 4.33
N LEU A 374 -5.88 15.34 4.99
CA LEU A 374 -6.45 14.45 6.00
C LEU A 374 -6.83 13.10 5.39
N LEU A 375 -6.67 12.02 6.15
CA LEU A 375 -7.06 10.69 5.69
C LEU A 375 -8.56 10.57 5.43
N CYS A 376 -9.41 11.19 6.27
CA CYS A 376 -10.85 11.14 6.06
C CYS A 376 -11.56 12.36 6.62
N SER A 377 -12.62 12.79 5.93
CA SER A 377 -13.55 13.79 6.42
C SER A 377 -15.01 13.38 6.14
N TRP A 378 -15.95 14.01 6.84
CA TRP A 378 -17.40 13.74 6.68
C TRP A 378 -18.16 15.00 6.25
N PRO A 379 -17.95 15.48 5.02
CA PRO A 379 -18.52 16.75 4.56
C PRO A 379 -20.04 16.74 4.48
N LYS A 380 -20.64 15.55 4.27
CA LYS A 380 -22.10 15.36 4.22
C LYS A 380 -22.69 14.91 5.57
N GLY A 381 -21.90 14.96 6.65
CA GLY A 381 -22.30 14.40 7.94
C GLY A 381 -22.17 12.87 8.00
N GLY A 382 -22.74 12.28 9.06
CA GLY A 382 -22.67 10.82 9.26
C GLY A 382 -21.34 10.33 9.82
N LYS A 383 -20.54 11.22 10.43
CA LYS A 383 -19.35 10.81 11.19
C LYS A 383 -19.78 9.92 12.34
N LEU A 384 -19.18 8.73 12.43
CA LEU A 384 -19.41 7.80 13.51
C LEU A 384 -18.83 8.35 14.82
N GLN A 385 -19.35 7.90 15.96
CA GLN A 385 -18.80 8.28 17.26
C GLN A 385 -17.39 7.71 17.48
N LEU A 386 -17.17 6.50 16.97
CA LEU A 386 -15.85 5.84 16.98
C LEU A 386 -15.42 5.56 15.53
N PRO A 387 -15.03 6.59 14.76
CA PRO A 387 -14.51 6.39 13.40
C PRO A 387 -13.15 5.69 13.45
N PHE A 388 -12.63 5.26 12.31
CA PHE A 388 -11.31 4.65 12.29
C PHE A 388 -10.25 5.61 12.86
N VAL A 389 -9.31 5.01 13.60
CA VAL A 389 -8.46 5.74 14.55
C VAL A 389 -7.56 6.80 13.90
N TYR A 390 -7.16 6.59 12.64
CA TYR A 390 -6.25 7.48 11.92
C TYR A 390 -6.96 8.56 11.08
N SER A 391 -8.30 8.64 11.15
CA SER A 391 -9.10 9.53 10.29
C SER A 391 -8.67 10.99 10.28
N ASN A 392 -8.09 11.47 11.38
CA ASN A 392 -7.65 12.86 11.55
C ASN A 392 -6.17 13.08 11.20
N GLU A 393 -5.45 12.04 10.77
CA GLU A 393 -4.03 12.12 10.45
C GLU A 393 -3.78 12.60 9.02
N VAL A 394 -2.52 12.95 8.76
CA VAL A 394 -1.96 13.27 7.44
C VAL A 394 -0.84 12.28 7.18
N TRP A 395 -0.93 11.50 6.12
CA TRP A 395 0.08 10.51 5.75
C TRP A 395 0.72 10.87 4.42
N THR A 396 2.02 11.10 4.44
CA THR A 396 2.80 11.58 3.29
C THR A 396 2.69 10.64 2.07
N GLY A 397 2.72 9.33 2.28
CA GLY A 397 2.55 8.34 1.20
C GLY A 397 1.19 8.45 0.52
N ILE A 398 0.12 8.66 1.28
CA ILE A 398 -1.24 8.85 0.73
C ILE A 398 -1.37 10.21 0.03
N GLU A 399 -0.73 11.28 0.55
CA GLU A 399 -0.70 12.56 -0.13
C GLU A 399 -0.12 12.43 -1.55
N TYR A 400 1.02 11.76 -1.71
CA TYR A 400 1.64 11.56 -3.02
C TYR A 400 0.86 10.57 -3.90
N GLN A 401 0.22 9.56 -3.31
CA GLN A 401 -0.66 8.66 -4.04
C GLN A 401 -1.84 9.42 -4.66
N VAL A 402 -2.56 10.23 -3.87
CA VAL A 402 -3.70 11.04 -4.36
C VAL A 402 -3.24 12.08 -5.37
N ALA A 403 -2.11 12.75 -5.10
CA ALA A 403 -1.55 13.74 -6.01
C ALA A 403 -1.24 13.14 -7.40
N SER A 404 -0.56 11.99 -7.42
CA SER A 404 -0.24 11.30 -8.67
C SER A 404 -1.49 10.77 -9.38
N HIS A 405 -2.49 10.29 -8.64
CA HIS A 405 -3.76 9.85 -9.23
C HIS A 405 -4.52 11.01 -9.89
N LEU A 406 -4.60 12.17 -9.24
CA LEU A 406 -5.14 13.39 -9.84
C LEU A 406 -4.42 13.77 -11.14
N MET A 407 -3.09 13.63 -11.17
CA MET A 407 -2.29 13.91 -12.38
C MET A 407 -2.58 12.90 -13.50
N PHE A 408 -2.74 11.62 -13.20
CA PHE A 408 -3.20 10.60 -14.18
C PHE A 408 -4.55 10.97 -14.77
N GLU A 409 -5.46 11.51 -13.95
CA GLU A 409 -6.80 11.94 -14.39
C GLU A 409 -6.81 13.29 -15.13
N GLY A 410 -5.65 13.94 -15.30
CA GLY A 410 -5.50 15.22 -15.99
C GLY A 410 -5.64 16.46 -15.10
N GLU A 411 -5.90 16.29 -13.81
CA GLU A 411 -6.02 17.37 -12.82
C GLU A 411 -4.65 17.73 -12.22
N VAL A 412 -3.71 18.05 -13.10
CA VAL A 412 -2.28 18.27 -12.77
C VAL A 412 -2.11 19.33 -11.68
N GLU A 413 -2.77 20.49 -11.79
CA GLU A 413 -2.61 21.57 -10.82
C GLU A 413 -3.12 21.19 -9.43
N LYS A 414 -4.18 20.37 -9.32
CA LYS A 414 -4.66 19.89 -8.02
C LYS A 414 -3.71 18.86 -7.41
N GLY A 415 -3.11 18.00 -8.25
CA GLY A 415 -2.03 17.12 -7.81
C GLY A 415 -0.83 17.89 -7.30
N LEU A 416 -0.37 18.89 -8.06
CA LEU A 416 0.74 19.78 -7.64
C LEU A 416 0.42 20.55 -6.38
N ASP A 417 -0.83 20.95 -6.17
CA ASP A 417 -1.28 21.63 -4.95
C ASP A 417 -1.07 20.76 -3.69
N ILE A 418 -1.35 19.46 -3.79
CA ILE A 418 -1.09 18.51 -2.69
C ILE A 418 0.43 18.35 -2.50
N VAL A 419 1.20 18.16 -3.58
CA VAL A 419 2.66 18.01 -3.51
C VAL A 419 3.29 19.24 -2.85
N ARG A 420 2.92 20.45 -3.26
CA ARG A 420 3.39 21.72 -2.67
C ARG A 420 3.07 21.78 -1.19
N THR A 421 1.81 21.48 -0.81
CA THR A 421 1.39 21.48 0.59
C THR A 421 2.20 20.48 1.44
N CYS A 422 2.52 19.30 0.89
CA CYS A 422 3.39 18.33 1.53
C CYS A 422 4.83 18.88 1.65
N ARG A 423 5.44 19.35 0.55
CA ARG A 423 6.82 19.86 0.55
C ARG A 423 7.03 21.07 1.44
N ASP A 424 6.04 21.94 1.60
CA ASP A 424 6.11 23.11 2.50
C ASP A 424 6.33 22.71 3.96
N ARG A 425 5.95 21.50 4.39
CA ARG A 425 6.28 20.96 5.72
C ARG A 425 7.74 20.59 5.87
N TYR A 426 8.41 20.20 4.77
CA TYR A 426 9.78 19.66 4.74
C TYR A 426 10.76 20.65 4.10
N ASP A 427 10.63 21.93 4.41
CA ASP A 427 11.43 23.00 3.84
C ASP A 427 12.76 23.27 4.57
N GLY A 428 13.08 22.46 5.57
CA GLY A 428 14.32 22.57 6.36
C GLY A 428 14.25 23.54 7.54
N ARG A 429 13.15 24.26 7.77
CA ARG A 429 12.99 25.16 8.90
C ARG A 429 12.66 24.42 10.19
N VAL A 430 11.70 23.51 10.13
CA VAL A 430 11.24 22.68 11.26
C VAL A 430 11.50 21.22 11.01
N ARG A 431 11.26 20.76 9.80
CA ARG A 431 11.43 19.37 9.38
C ARG A 431 12.56 19.24 8.37
N ASN A 432 13.33 18.15 8.51
CA ASN A 432 14.36 17.80 7.54
C ASN A 432 13.73 17.49 6.16
N PRO A 433 14.15 18.15 5.06
CA PRO A 433 13.57 17.93 3.74
C PRO A 433 13.81 16.52 3.17
N PHE A 434 14.74 15.75 3.76
CA PHE A 434 15.08 14.39 3.36
C PHE A 434 14.66 13.32 4.38
N ASN A 435 13.83 13.67 5.34
CA ASN A 435 13.37 12.76 6.38
C ASN A 435 11.86 12.95 6.60
N GLU A 436 11.10 12.62 5.57
CA GLU A 436 9.64 12.65 5.62
C GLU A 436 9.13 11.49 6.49
N TYR A 437 8.09 11.76 7.27
CA TYR A 437 7.39 10.68 7.97
C TYR A 437 6.60 9.84 6.96
N GLU A 438 6.79 8.55 7.05
CA GLU A 438 6.02 7.57 6.28
C GLU A 438 4.95 6.92 7.16
N CYS A 439 3.96 6.36 6.50
CA CYS A 439 2.86 5.71 7.16
C CYS A 439 2.56 4.38 6.52
#